data_fbed7ce8f9fe26aa2adf10bfd6e84c93
#
_entry.id   fbed7ce8f9fe26aa2adf10bfd6e84c93
#
_cell.length_a   1.000
_cell.length_b   1.000
_cell.length_c   1.000
_cell.angle_alpha   90.00
_cell.angle_beta   90.00
_cell.angle_gamma   90.00
#
_symmetry.space_group_name_H-M   'P 1'
#
loop_
_entity.id
_entity.type
_entity.pdbx_description
1 polymer ?
#
loop_
_entity_poly.entity_id
_entity_poly.type
_entity_poly.pdbx_seq_one_letter_code
_entity_poly.pdbx_strand_id
1 'polypeptide(L)'
;MRKVIIIICLLFFGCISSATASICEKISENPVEGIFSVDCINAVLINYVTYKPWGFFIISLSSEENIYVQGQKGPGNSFWFEAVGPSVTNALDSKTVKSLLNLGWNLPNDFPNFDQIVQIDEIFSGEAAKLVFETLESYNANPQKIIFEYQIAH
;
A
#
# COMPACT_ATOMS: atom_id res chain seq x y z
N MET A 1 50.88 39.82 7.00
CA MET A 1 50.51 38.64 6.19
C MET A 1 49.44 37.84 6.98
N ARG A 2 48.17 37.96 6.56
CA ARG A 2 47.03 37.29 7.17
C ARG A 2 46.82 35.98 6.41
N LYS A 3 46.97 34.84 7.07
CA LYS A 3 46.66 33.51 6.51
C LYS A 3 45.13 33.32 6.56
N VAL A 4 44.53 33.23 5.38
CA VAL A 4 43.12 32.83 5.24
C VAL A 4 43.06 31.31 5.28
N ILE A 5 42.41 30.76 6.31
CA ILE A 5 42.12 29.31 6.41
C ILE A 5 40.78 29.13 5.72
N ILE A 6 40.76 28.46 4.56
CA ILE A 6 39.57 28.02 3.87
C ILE A 6 39.17 26.67 4.49
N ILE A 7 38.08 26.66 5.27
CA ILE A 7 37.46 25.44 5.73
C ILE A 7 36.53 24.95 4.64
N ILE A 8 36.95 23.88 3.95
CA ILE A 8 36.11 23.17 3.00
C ILE A 8 35.20 22.24 3.80
N CYS A 9 33.95 22.66 4.03
CA CYS A 9 32.91 21.76 4.50
C CYS A 9 32.53 20.81 3.37
N LEU A 10 33.09 19.61 3.37
CA LEU A 10 32.63 18.49 2.58
C LEU A 10 31.28 18.04 3.15
N LEU A 11 30.19 18.53 2.58
CA LEU A 11 28.85 17.99 2.76
C LEU A 11 28.82 16.62 2.06
N PHE A 12 29.06 15.57 2.82
CA PHE A 12 28.66 14.22 2.43
C PHE A 12 27.14 14.15 2.46
N PHE A 13 26.50 14.58 1.39
CA PHE A 13 25.15 14.13 1.08
C PHE A 13 25.28 12.65 0.72
N GLY A 14 24.93 11.82 1.69
CA GLY A 14 24.77 10.40 1.44
C GLY A 14 23.75 10.23 0.33
N CYS A 15 24.19 9.77 -0.82
CA CYS A 15 23.33 9.17 -1.83
C CYS A 15 22.67 7.95 -1.20
N ILE A 16 21.51 8.15 -0.57
CA ILE A 16 20.60 7.05 -0.26
C ILE A 16 20.15 6.53 -1.61
N SER A 17 20.54 5.32 -1.86
CA SER A 17 20.37 4.52 -3.05
C SER A 17 18.97 4.69 -3.66
N SER A 18 18.85 5.42 -4.74
CA SER A 18 17.64 5.61 -5.56
C SER A 18 17.25 4.37 -6.38
N ALA A 19 17.86 3.22 -6.12
CA ALA A 19 17.60 2.00 -6.90
C ALA A 19 16.31 1.28 -6.50
N THR A 20 15.82 1.44 -5.26
CA THR A 20 14.59 0.80 -4.79
C THR A 20 13.32 1.59 -5.16
N ALA A 21 13.40 2.90 -5.29
CA ALA A 21 12.27 3.74 -5.66
C ALA A 21 11.75 3.46 -7.08
N SER A 22 12.60 3.04 -8.02
CA SER A 22 12.24 2.94 -9.43
C SER A 22 11.31 1.77 -9.80
N ILE A 23 11.21 0.74 -8.96
CA ILE A 23 10.36 -0.44 -9.24
C ILE A 23 8.92 -0.17 -8.82
N CYS A 24 8.71 0.52 -7.71
CA CYS A 24 7.39 0.81 -7.18
C CYS A 24 6.74 2.06 -7.81
N GLU A 25 7.53 2.89 -8.52
CA GLU A 25 7.04 4.09 -9.20
C GLU A 25 6.51 3.85 -10.63
N LYS A 26 6.75 2.68 -11.21
CA LYS A 26 6.29 2.38 -12.57
C LYS A 26 4.80 2.05 -12.55
N ILE A 27 3.98 3.02 -12.92
CA ILE A 27 2.57 2.79 -13.24
C ILE A 27 2.52 2.05 -14.57
N SER A 28 2.13 0.79 -14.51
CA SER A 28 1.85 -0.05 -15.68
C SER A 28 0.38 -0.44 -15.69
N GLU A 29 -0.22 -0.60 -16.87
CA GLU A 29 -1.55 -1.20 -17.03
C GLU A 29 -1.54 -2.71 -16.76
N ASN A 30 -0.36 -3.31 -16.68
CA ASN A 30 -0.17 -4.71 -16.33
C ASN A 30 0.23 -4.82 -14.85
N PRO A 31 -0.06 -5.95 -14.19
CA PRO A 31 0.42 -6.22 -12.84
C PRO A 31 1.92 -6.01 -12.71
N VAL A 32 2.35 -5.30 -11.67
CA VAL A 32 3.76 -5.00 -11.41
C VAL A 32 4.14 -5.63 -10.08
N GLU A 33 5.23 -6.41 -10.10
CA GLU A 33 5.82 -6.90 -8.86
C GLU A 33 6.60 -5.80 -8.15
N GLY A 34 6.37 -5.65 -6.84
CA GLY A 34 7.09 -4.74 -5.97
C GLY A 34 7.63 -5.43 -4.72
N ILE A 35 8.50 -4.72 -4.01
CA ILE A 35 8.98 -5.18 -2.71
C ILE A 35 7.87 -4.97 -1.67
N PHE A 36 7.61 -5.99 -0.85
CA PHE A 36 6.68 -5.84 0.26
C PHE A 36 7.26 -4.91 1.33
N SER A 37 6.88 -3.66 1.29
CA SER A 37 7.27 -2.62 2.24
C SER A 37 6.26 -1.49 2.27
N VAL A 38 6.18 -0.78 3.39
CA VAL A 38 5.32 0.40 3.52
C VAL A 38 5.64 1.45 2.47
N ASP A 39 6.92 1.69 2.19
CA ASP A 39 7.34 2.71 1.22
C ASP A 39 6.90 2.37 -0.21
N CYS A 40 6.99 1.10 -0.59
CA CYS A 40 6.52 0.66 -1.91
C CYS A 40 5.00 0.78 -2.03
N ILE A 41 4.25 0.33 -1.02
CA ILE A 41 2.79 0.47 -0.98
C ILE A 41 2.40 1.95 -1.04
N ASN A 42 3.11 2.82 -0.29
CA ASN A 42 2.84 4.26 -0.30
C ASN A 42 3.03 4.89 -1.67
N ALA A 43 4.15 4.58 -2.34
CA ALA A 43 4.42 5.07 -3.70
C ALA A 43 3.29 4.66 -4.67
N VAL A 44 2.82 3.42 -4.55
CA VAL A 44 1.72 2.87 -5.33
C VAL A 44 0.41 3.61 -5.07
N LEU A 45 0.02 3.81 -3.81
CA LEU A 45 -1.22 4.50 -3.45
C LEU A 45 -1.20 5.97 -3.88
N ILE A 46 -0.08 6.69 -3.69
CA ILE A 46 0.09 8.06 -4.16
C ILE A 46 -0.05 8.14 -5.67
N ASN A 47 0.58 7.21 -6.39
CA ASN A 47 0.45 7.14 -7.85
C ASN A 47 -1.00 6.92 -8.28
N TYR A 48 -1.70 5.99 -7.63
CA TYR A 48 -3.11 5.73 -7.91
C TYR A 48 -3.97 6.98 -7.75
N VAL A 49 -3.92 7.65 -6.60
CA VAL A 49 -4.76 8.82 -6.34
C VAL A 49 -4.39 10.02 -7.21
N THR A 50 -3.14 10.10 -7.67
CA THR A 50 -2.66 11.20 -8.50
C THR A 50 -3.04 11.03 -9.97
N TYR A 51 -2.92 9.82 -10.51
CA TYR A 51 -3.01 9.61 -11.94
C TYR A 51 -4.22 8.78 -12.41
N LYS A 52 -4.77 7.92 -11.53
CA LYS A 52 -5.88 7.00 -11.88
C LYS A 52 -6.99 6.93 -10.83
N PRO A 53 -7.50 8.05 -10.31
CA PRO A 53 -8.44 8.03 -9.18
C PRO A 53 -9.85 7.48 -9.52
N TRP A 54 -10.14 7.20 -10.77
CA TRP A 54 -11.46 6.75 -11.26
C TRP A 54 -11.59 5.25 -11.43
N GLY A 55 -10.48 4.52 -11.27
CA GLY A 55 -10.48 3.08 -11.31
C GLY A 55 -10.47 2.47 -9.92
N PHE A 56 -10.09 1.22 -9.85
CA PHE A 56 -9.75 0.57 -8.59
C PHE A 56 -8.31 0.03 -8.66
N PHE A 57 -7.70 -0.14 -7.51
CA PHE A 57 -6.42 -0.80 -7.36
C PHE A 57 -6.59 -2.12 -6.61
N ILE A 58 -5.68 -3.05 -6.83
CA ILE A 58 -5.52 -4.27 -6.05
C ILE A 58 -4.05 -4.37 -5.67
N ILE A 59 -3.78 -4.61 -4.39
CA ILE A 59 -2.46 -4.97 -3.87
C ILE A 59 -2.59 -6.37 -3.29
N SER A 60 -1.94 -7.36 -3.91
CA SER A 60 -1.99 -8.76 -3.51
C SER A 60 -0.61 -9.30 -3.18
N LEU A 61 -0.57 -10.42 -2.46
CA LEU A 61 0.67 -11.14 -2.18
C LEU A 61 0.98 -12.09 -3.33
N SER A 62 2.23 -12.04 -3.83
CA SER A 62 2.66 -12.84 -4.99
C SER A 62 2.69 -14.35 -4.74
N SER A 63 2.71 -14.77 -3.47
CA SER A 63 2.80 -16.18 -3.06
C SER A 63 1.46 -16.81 -2.68
N GLU A 64 0.43 -15.99 -2.50
CA GLU A 64 -0.85 -16.43 -1.95
C GLU A 64 -2.00 -15.98 -2.86
N GLU A 65 -2.71 -16.94 -3.43
CA GLU A 65 -3.93 -16.66 -4.16
C GLU A 65 -5.01 -16.12 -3.21
N ASN A 66 -5.73 -15.09 -3.66
CA ASN A 66 -6.85 -14.50 -2.94
C ASN A 66 -6.52 -13.78 -1.61
N ILE A 67 -5.27 -13.38 -1.37
CA ILE A 67 -4.95 -12.46 -0.28
C ILE A 67 -4.62 -11.10 -0.88
N TYR A 68 -5.50 -10.12 -0.66
CA TYR A 68 -5.38 -8.79 -1.24
C TYR A 68 -6.04 -7.71 -0.39
N VAL A 69 -5.61 -6.47 -0.64
CA VAL A 69 -6.36 -5.26 -0.33
C VAL A 69 -6.65 -4.56 -1.64
N GLN A 70 -7.89 -4.17 -1.83
CA GLN A 70 -8.29 -3.37 -2.98
C GLN A 70 -8.91 -2.06 -2.53
N GLY A 71 -9.01 -1.09 -3.43
CA GLY A 71 -9.68 0.16 -3.12
C GLY A 71 -10.10 0.91 -4.35
N GLN A 72 -11.12 1.75 -4.15
CA GLN A 72 -11.68 2.61 -5.17
C GLN A 72 -12.04 3.98 -4.59
N LYS A 73 -12.26 4.94 -5.47
CA LYS A 73 -12.70 6.27 -5.09
C LYS A 73 -14.05 6.21 -4.39
N GLY A 74 -14.12 6.78 -3.21
CA GLY A 74 -15.35 7.03 -2.46
C GLY A 74 -15.88 8.46 -2.65
N PRO A 75 -16.90 8.86 -1.91
CA PRO A 75 -17.42 10.21 -1.92
C PRO A 75 -16.39 11.25 -1.45
N GLY A 76 -16.41 12.43 -2.04
CA GLY A 76 -15.53 13.54 -1.63
C GLY A 76 -14.05 13.20 -1.78
N ASN A 77 -13.28 13.38 -0.71
CA ASN A 77 -11.84 13.11 -0.64
C ASN A 77 -11.52 11.77 0.04
N SER A 78 -12.48 10.83 0.04
CA SER A 78 -12.29 9.51 0.62
C SER A 78 -12.08 8.43 -0.44
N PHE A 79 -11.58 7.30 0.03
CA PHE A 79 -11.44 6.05 -0.70
C PHE A 79 -12.06 4.92 0.11
N TRP A 80 -12.73 4.03 -0.56
CA TRP A 80 -13.25 2.82 0.04
C TRP A 80 -12.22 1.71 -0.17
N PHE A 81 -11.66 1.23 0.93
CA PHE A 81 -10.74 0.10 0.93
C PHE A 81 -11.45 -1.15 1.38
N GLU A 82 -11.08 -2.26 0.79
CA GLU A 82 -11.57 -3.60 1.13
C GLU A 82 -10.41 -4.56 1.33
N ALA A 83 -10.43 -5.32 2.41
CA ALA A 83 -9.54 -6.45 2.65
C ALA A 83 -10.31 -7.75 2.47
N VAL A 84 -9.67 -8.76 1.90
CA VAL A 84 -10.31 -10.03 1.56
C VAL A 84 -11.02 -10.67 2.76
N GLY A 85 -12.25 -11.12 2.55
CA GLY A 85 -13.11 -11.67 3.59
C GLY A 85 -13.16 -13.21 3.62
N PRO A 86 -13.86 -13.78 4.61
CA PRO A 86 -13.87 -15.23 4.87
C PRO A 86 -14.55 -16.06 3.77
N SER A 87 -15.37 -15.46 2.93
CA SER A 87 -15.98 -16.16 1.80
C SER A 87 -15.04 -16.34 0.60
N VAL A 88 -13.89 -15.66 0.61
CA VAL A 88 -12.95 -15.61 -0.52
C VAL A 88 -11.68 -16.37 -0.20
N THR A 89 -11.22 -16.35 1.06
CA THR A 89 -9.98 -17.01 1.48
C THR A 89 -10.17 -17.86 2.73
N ASN A 90 -9.44 -18.97 2.80
CA ASN A 90 -9.34 -19.82 4.00
C ASN A 90 -8.25 -19.33 5.00
N ALA A 91 -7.53 -18.26 4.69
CA ALA A 91 -6.48 -17.72 5.55
C ALA A 91 -7.00 -16.95 6.78
N LEU A 92 -8.32 -16.88 6.97
CA LEU A 92 -8.97 -16.14 8.06
C LEU A 92 -9.29 -17.06 9.25
N ASP A 93 -8.34 -17.17 10.16
CA ASP A 93 -8.59 -17.67 11.50
C ASP A 93 -9.09 -16.57 12.44
N SER A 94 -9.49 -16.95 13.66
CA SER A 94 -9.99 -16.00 14.67
C SER A 94 -8.94 -14.94 15.09
N LYS A 95 -7.66 -15.27 15.01
CA LYS A 95 -6.56 -14.35 15.31
C LYS A 95 -6.42 -13.28 14.23
N THR A 96 -6.47 -13.70 12.96
CA THR A 96 -6.45 -12.80 11.80
C THR A 96 -7.63 -11.84 11.84
N VAL A 97 -8.85 -12.34 12.03
CA VAL A 97 -10.05 -11.50 12.17
C VAL A 97 -9.88 -10.46 13.28
N LYS A 98 -9.40 -10.87 14.46
CA LYS A 98 -9.15 -9.95 15.57
C LYS A 98 -8.09 -8.89 15.22
N SER A 99 -7.04 -9.26 14.49
CA SER A 99 -6.02 -8.32 14.04
C SER A 99 -6.62 -7.27 13.09
N LEU A 100 -7.43 -7.69 12.11
CA LEU A 100 -8.11 -6.77 11.19
C LEU A 100 -9.03 -5.79 11.93
N LEU A 101 -9.82 -6.27 12.89
CA LEU A 101 -10.67 -5.40 13.70
C LEU A 101 -9.86 -4.39 14.52
N ASN A 102 -8.71 -4.79 15.06
CA ASN A 102 -7.82 -3.88 15.79
C ASN A 102 -7.18 -2.82 14.88
N LEU A 103 -7.02 -3.11 13.58
CA LEU A 103 -6.59 -2.16 12.56
C LEU A 103 -7.72 -1.21 12.09
N GLY A 104 -8.94 -1.40 12.60
CA GLY A 104 -10.09 -0.55 12.30
C GLY A 104 -10.96 -1.03 11.13
N TRP A 105 -10.72 -2.23 10.61
CA TRP A 105 -11.58 -2.81 9.59
C TRP A 105 -12.97 -3.15 10.14
N ASN A 106 -14.02 -2.86 9.37
CA ASN A 106 -15.37 -3.29 9.68
C ASN A 106 -15.56 -4.75 9.31
N LEU A 107 -16.35 -5.47 10.11
CA LEU A 107 -16.74 -6.84 9.77
C LEU A 107 -17.52 -6.88 8.46
N PRO A 108 -17.34 -7.94 7.65
CA PRO A 108 -18.20 -8.20 6.51
C PRO A 108 -19.67 -8.22 6.94
N ASN A 109 -20.51 -7.46 6.25
CA ASN A 109 -21.94 -7.38 6.49
C ASN A 109 -22.70 -7.70 5.19
N ASP A 110 -23.02 -6.68 4.39
CA ASP A 110 -23.70 -6.86 3.09
C ASP A 110 -22.71 -7.30 1.98
N PHE A 111 -21.42 -7.05 2.18
CA PHE A 111 -20.33 -7.39 1.27
C PHE A 111 -19.46 -8.51 1.85
N PRO A 112 -18.83 -9.33 1.00
CA PRO A 112 -18.04 -10.50 1.46
C PRO A 112 -16.71 -10.13 2.11
N ASN A 113 -16.23 -8.89 1.92
CA ASN A 113 -14.94 -8.39 2.38
C ASN A 113 -15.08 -7.51 3.64
N PHE A 114 -13.99 -7.37 4.38
CA PHE A 114 -13.85 -6.30 5.36
C PHE A 114 -13.74 -4.97 4.63
N ASP A 115 -14.29 -3.88 5.18
CA ASP A 115 -14.24 -2.57 4.57
C ASP A 115 -13.72 -1.49 5.53
N GLN A 116 -13.19 -0.41 4.95
CA GLN A 116 -12.79 0.79 5.67
C GLN A 116 -12.81 2.02 4.76
N ILE A 117 -13.19 3.17 5.31
CA ILE A 117 -13.05 4.45 4.62
C ILE A 117 -11.71 5.08 4.99
N VAL A 118 -10.91 5.37 3.98
CA VAL A 118 -9.58 6.00 4.07
C VAL A 118 -9.66 7.40 3.48
N GLN A 119 -9.16 8.41 4.19
CA GLN A 119 -9.11 9.77 3.69
C GLN A 119 -7.88 10.00 2.82
N ILE A 120 -7.97 10.93 1.89
CA ILE A 120 -6.85 11.25 0.99
C ILE A 120 -5.58 11.68 1.77
N ASP A 121 -5.76 12.35 2.91
CA ASP A 121 -4.65 12.80 3.75
C ASP A 121 -3.90 11.62 4.38
N GLU A 122 -4.60 10.52 4.71
CA GLU A 122 -4.00 9.28 5.22
C GLU A 122 -3.16 8.59 4.14
N ILE A 123 -3.52 8.75 2.86
CA ILE A 123 -2.72 8.25 1.74
C ILE A 123 -1.42 9.07 1.63
N PHE A 124 -1.52 10.39 1.64
CA PHE A 124 -0.34 11.25 1.51
C PHE A 124 0.58 11.23 2.74
N SER A 125 0.04 10.98 3.94
CA SER A 125 0.84 10.81 5.16
C SER A 125 1.53 9.45 5.27
N GLY A 126 1.12 8.45 4.48
CA GLY A 126 1.60 7.08 4.55
C GLY A 126 0.84 6.19 5.55
N GLU A 127 -0.14 6.71 6.27
CA GLU A 127 -0.96 5.94 7.22
C GLU A 127 -1.76 4.85 6.49
N ALA A 128 -2.32 5.17 5.32
CA ALA A 128 -3.01 4.18 4.49
C ALA A 128 -2.08 3.06 4.01
N ALA A 129 -0.84 3.38 3.66
CA ALA A 129 0.15 2.37 3.27
C ALA A 129 0.52 1.44 4.43
N LYS A 130 0.66 1.99 5.63
CA LYS A 130 0.89 1.22 6.84
C LYS A 130 -0.30 0.30 7.14
N LEU A 131 -1.53 0.81 7.03
CA LEU A 131 -2.75 0.01 7.18
C LEU A 131 -2.76 -1.19 6.22
N VAL A 132 -2.49 -0.96 4.93
CA VAL A 132 -2.44 -2.03 3.91
C VAL A 132 -1.35 -3.05 4.23
N PHE A 133 -0.15 -2.58 4.61
CA PHE A 133 0.97 -3.44 4.99
C PHE A 133 0.62 -4.35 6.18
N GLU A 134 0.16 -3.77 7.30
CA GLU A 134 -0.21 -4.50 8.51
C GLU A 134 -1.42 -5.43 8.28
N THR A 135 -2.32 -5.05 7.37
CA THR A 135 -3.44 -5.89 6.94
C THR A 135 -2.93 -7.14 6.25
N LEU A 136 -2.08 -7.00 5.24
CA LEU A 136 -1.52 -8.13 4.50
C LEU A 136 -0.65 -9.03 5.40
N GLU A 137 0.12 -8.46 6.35
CA GLU A 137 0.84 -9.23 7.36
C GLU A 137 -0.08 -10.05 8.27
N SER A 138 -1.26 -9.53 8.59
CA SER A 138 -2.24 -10.19 9.47
C SER A 138 -2.75 -11.53 8.93
N TYR A 139 -2.69 -11.74 7.63
CA TYR A 139 -3.07 -13.03 7.01
C TYR A 139 -2.00 -14.13 7.19
N ASN A 140 -0.97 -13.90 7.99
CA ASN A 140 0.15 -14.81 8.24
C ASN A 140 0.89 -15.28 6.96
N ALA A 141 0.68 -14.63 5.86
CA ALA A 141 1.47 -14.82 4.67
C ALA A 141 2.90 -14.33 4.95
N ASN A 142 3.90 -14.99 4.39
CA ASN A 142 5.29 -14.54 4.46
C ASN A 142 5.67 -13.90 3.12
N PRO A 143 5.21 -12.69 2.84
CA PRO A 143 5.36 -12.08 1.54
C PRO A 143 6.80 -11.60 1.36
N GLN A 144 7.41 -12.02 0.28
CA GLN A 144 8.65 -11.41 -0.18
C GLN A 144 8.38 -10.30 -1.20
N LYS A 145 7.22 -10.40 -1.87
CA LYS A 145 6.81 -9.49 -2.94
C LYS A 145 5.32 -9.24 -2.90
N ILE A 146 4.93 -8.07 -3.38
CA ILE A 146 3.55 -7.72 -3.68
C ILE A 146 3.34 -7.67 -5.19
N ILE A 147 2.14 -7.98 -5.61
CA ILE A 147 1.66 -7.71 -6.96
C ILE A 147 0.70 -6.53 -6.87
N PHE A 148 0.91 -5.57 -7.75
CA PHE A 148 0.09 -4.39 -7.83
C PHE A 148 -0.61 -4.33 -9.19
N GLU A 149 -1.91 -4.13 -9.18
CA GLU A 149 -2.74 -4.06 -10.37
C GLU A 149 -3.68 -2.85 -10.32
N TYR A 150 -3.78 -2.13 -11.43
CA TYR A 150 -4.81 -1.14 -11.66
C TYR A 150 -5.85 -1.69 -12.64
N GLN A 151 -7.10 -1.50 -12.31
CA GLN A 151 -8.17 -1.67 -13.27
C GLN A 151 -8.94 -0.36 -13.40
N ILE A 152 -9.07 0.12 -14.63
CA ILE A 152 -9.87 1.30 -14.92
C ILE A 152 -11.30 0.81 -15.09
N ALA A 153 -12.23 1.32 -14.27
CA ALA A 153 -13.65 1.11 -14.50
C ALA A 153 -14.04 1.83 -15.81
N HIS A 154 -14.62 1.10 -16.75
CA HIS A 154 -15.19 1.62 -17.99
C HIS A 154 -16.64 2.00 -17.79
#